data_56bbb08d69ec9cdcff96be1087e03c41
#
_entry.id   56bbb08d69ec9cdcff96be1087e03c41
#
_cell.length_a   1.000
_cell.length_b   1.000
_cell.length_c   1.000
_cell.angle_alpha   90.00
_cell.angle_beta   90.00
_cell.angle_gamma   90.00
#
_symmetry.space_group_name_H-M   'P 1'
#
loop_
_entity.id
_entity.type
_entity.pdbx_description
1 polymer ?
#
loop_
_entity_poly.entity_id
_entity_poly.type
_entity_poly.pdbx_seq_one_letter_code
_entity_poly.pdbx_strand_id
1 'polypeptide(L)'
;MAEKNSDAWNISAHYQKRNFILKNMQLNAALSHTWDHSLTVDTTYRKYYWDGGYIDGQRNEIMGKERSMRHYKRPLTVVRANLDYKLNNHHNFNLNYHLSRTGNDRYDDLDTTFEPSNDVVTKHILGFSYNQSLLDGKMENVFFIKDYINHPNIRQTDQPSVTGSEAVQGSTTKNYLGYGVGLRYTVAEALAVKVSYEHSVRLPIARELLGNGTNIYANVALKPENSDNFNAGLFGTWHPGTGHTFYYEASGFFRKVDNYIQSEVAEKEGTMKYTNVPAVHIKGVEGEVRYDWQGKLQLASNVSYQDARDQQKYKNGGKPSATYNNRVPNRPWLFGSAEAYYTFRNVALPESKLRLGCTYQWIHWYYLLWEAYGATEGKARIPAQHICNADITYSWKRGRYNIALECTNFLDKTAYDNYKLQKPGRAFFAKF
;
A
#
# COMPACT_ATOMS: atom_id res chain seq x y z
N MET A 1 -16.30 18.38 20.89
CA MET A 1 -15.46 17.87 19.77
C MET A 1 -14.97 16.50 20.18
N ALA A 2 -15.02 15.54 19.30
CA ALA A 2 -14.52 14.20 19.63
C ALA A 2 -13.00 14.24 19.74
N GLU A 3 -12.45 13.64 20.79
CA GLU A 3 -11.02 13.48 21.02
C GLU A 3 -10.63 12.03 20.75
N LYS A 4 -9.47 11.83 20.16
CA LYS A 4 -8.92 10.49 19.94
C LYS A 4 -7.51 10.41 20.51
N ASN A 5 -7.33 9.50 21.44
CA ASN A 5 -6.05 9.12 22.01
C ASN A 5 -5.66 7.72 21.55
N SER A 6 -4.38 7.46 21.36
CA SER A 6 -3.91 6.12 21.01
C SER A 6 -2.55 5.83 21.62
N ASP A 7 -2.43 4.63 22.17
CA ASP A 7 -1.20 4.07 22.71
C ASP A 7 -0.85 2.78 22.00
N ALA A 8 0.41 2.61 21.61
CA ALA A 8 0.89 1.40 20.97
C ALA A 8 2.22 0.95 21.55
N TRP A 9 2.32 -0.35 21.78
CA TRP A 9 3.54 -1.02 22.24
C TRP A 9 3.92 -2.09 21.25
N ASN A 10 5.19 -2.24 20.97
CA ASN A 10 5.71 -3.29 20.10
C ASN A 10 6.88 -4.02 20.77
N ILE A 11 6.79 -5.37 20.76
CA ILE A 11 7.91 -6.24 21.10
C ILE A 11 8.24 -7.08 19.88
N SER A 12 9.51 -7.18 19.54
CA SER A 12 9.95 -8.01 18.43
C SER A 12 11.21 -8.80 18.80
N ALA A 13 11.28 -10.02 18.28
CA ALA A 13 12.44 -10.90 18.37
C ALA A 13 12.80 -11.38 16.97
N HIS A 14 14.10 -11.43 16.70
CA HIS A 14 14.63 -11.92 15.44
C HIS A 14 15.71 -12.98 15.70
N TYR A 15 15.64 -14.09 14.98
CA TYR A 15 16.59 -15.17 15.04
C TYR A 15 17.10 -15.50 13.66
N GLN A 16 18.41 -15.60 13.52
CA GLN A 16 19.07 -16.00 12.27
C GLN A 16 20.11 -17.09 12.57
N LYS A 17 20.08 -18.16 11.79
CA LYS A 17 21.08 -19.24 11.87
C LYS A 17 21.50 -19.68 10.47
N ARG A 18 22.80 -19.58 10.20
CA ARG A 18 23.44 -20.21 9.03
C ARG A 18 23.76 -21.66 9.32
N ASN A 19 23.75 -22.50 8.29
CA ASN A 19 23.98 -23.95 8.40
C ASN A 19 23.05 -24.58 9.45
N PHE A 20 21.74 -24.28 9.37
CA PHE A 20 20.75 -24.61 10.40
C PHE A 20 20.64 -26.15 10.62
N ILE A 21 20.32 -26.94 9.60
CA ILE A 21 20.26 -28.38 9.62
C ILE A 21 21.30 -28.95 8.66
N LEU A 22 21.39 -28.36 7.47
CA LEU A 22 22.31 -28.73 6.41
C LEU A 22 23.31 -27.61 6.16
N LYS A 23 24.47 -27.93 5.58
CA LYS A 23 25.41 -26.93 5.05
C LYS A 23 24.69 -26.10 3.98
N ASN A 24 24.92 -24.79 3.97
CA ASN A 24 24.29 -23.81 3.08
C ASN A 24 22.75 -23.66 3.28
N MET A 25 22.20 -24.14 4.38
CA MET A 25 20.83 -23.88 4.77
C MET A 25 20.78 -22.76 5.80
N GLN A 26 19.96 -21.73 5.56
CA GLN A 26 19.82 -20.59 6.46
C GLN A 26 18.38 -20.48 6.93
N LEU A 27 18.20 -20.39 8.24
CA LEU A 27 16.92 -20.05 8.87
C LEU A 27 16.93 -18.59 9.31
N ASN A 28 15.89 -17.86 8.94
CA ASN A 28 15.56 -16.54 9.48
C ASN A 28 14.15 -16.63 10.06
N ALA A 29 13.98 -16.28 11.32
CA ALA A 29 12.69 -16.24 11.99
C ALA A 29 12.51 -14.90 12.70
N ALA A 30 11.31 -14.37 12.66
CA ALA A 30 10.93 -13.15 13.34
C ALA A 30 9.56 -13.30 13.97
N LEU A 31 9.43 -12.81 15.19
CA LEU A 31 8.18 -12.69 15.92
C LEU A 31 8.02 -11.23 16.30
N SER A 32 6.85 -10.66 16.06
CA SER A 32 6.48 -9.35 16.60
C SER A 32 5.08 -9.40 17.17
N HIS A 33 4.89 -8.69 18.28
CA HIS A 33 3.57 -8.47 18.86
C HIS A 33 3.41 -6.99 19.16
N THR A 34 2.32 -6.41 18.63
CA THR A 34 1.95 -5.02 18.86
C THR A 34 0.65 -5.00 19.65
N TRP A 35 0.63 -4.24 20.74
CA TRP A 35 -0.59 -3.85 21.43
C TRP A 35 -0.95 -2.45 20.96
N ASP A 36 -2.12 -2.30 20.39
CA ASP A 36 -2.67 -1.03 19.96
C ASP A 36 -3.98 -0.81 20.72
N HIS A 37 -4.10 0.33 21.37
CA HIS A 37 -5.32 0.77 22.03
C HIS A 37 -5.62 2.20 21.59
N SER A 38 -6.80 2.42 21.05
CA SER A 38 -7.29 3.76 20.75
C SER A 38 -8.60 4.03 21.49
N LEU A 39 -8.67 5.20 22.10
CA LEU A 39 -9.81 5.72 22.81
C LEU A 39 -10.38 6.92 22.05
N THR A 40 -11.65 6.86 21.68
CA THR A 40 -12.38 7.99 21.10
C THR A 40 -13.43 8.46 22.09
N VAL A 41 -13.30 9.70 22.56
CA VAL A 41 -14.21 10.31 23.53
C VAL A 41 -15.04 11.39 22.86
N ASP A 42 -16.37 11.31 22.97
CA ASP A 42 -17.28 12.38 22.61
C ASP A 42 -18.43 12.47 23.62
N THR A 43 -18.23 13.31 24.59
CA THR A 43 -19.21 13.55 25.67
C THR A 43 -20.22 14.62 25.31
N THR A 44 -20.03 15.35 24.23
CA THR A 44 -20.92 16.47 23.84
C THR A 44 -22.05 16.07 22.96
N TYR A 45 -21.87 15.02 22.13
CA TYR A 45 -22.87 14.55 21.16
C TYR A 45 -23.36 15.67 20.22
N ARG A 46 -22.41 16.50 19.71
CA ARG A 46 -22.69 17.66 18.87
C ARG A 46 -22.00 17.56 17.51
N LYS A 47 -22.69 17.94 16.47
CA LYS A 47 -22.10 18.18 15.15
C LYS A 47 -21.84 19.67 14.98
N TYR A 48 -20.56 20.05 14.86
CA TYR A 48 -20.15 21.44 14.65
C TYR A 48 -20.03 21.77 13.15
N TYR A 49 -20.36 23.00 12.82
CA TYR A 49 -20.22 23.59 11.48
C TYR A 49 -19.01 24.55 11.42
N TRP A 50 -18.65 24.96 10.23
CA TRP A 50 -17.54 25.88 9.98
C TRP A 50 -17.70 27.25 10.63
N ASP A 51 -18.93 27.73 10.75
CA ASP A 51 -19.28 29.01 11.37
C ASP A 51 -19.27 28.98 12.90
N GLY A 52 -18.93 27.85 13.50
CA GLY A 52 -18.97 27.62 14.94
C GLY A 52 -20.34 27.20 15.48
N GLY A 53 -21.36 27.19 14.65
CA GLY A 53 -22.68 26.65 14.99
C GLY A 53 -22.65 25.15 15.26
N TYR A 54 -23.62 24.63 16.00
CA TYR A 54 -23.72 23.19 16.26
C TYR A 54 -25.18 22.73 16.27
N ILE A 55 -25.36 21.43 16.07
CA ILE A 55 -26.63 20.72 16.25
C ILE A 55 -26.43 19.61 17.27
N ASP A 56 -27.27 19.56 18.29
CA ASP A 56 -27.27 18.48 19.29
C ASP A 56 -27.86 17.19 18.69
N GLY A 57 -27.36 16.05 19.16
CA GLY A 57 -27.93 14.74 18.82
C GLY A 57 -27.66 14.25 17.39
N GLN A 58 -26.78 14.91 16.63
CA GLN A 58 -26.43 14.48 15.28
C GLN A 58 -25.00 14.00 15.16
N ARG A 59 -24.85 12.71 14.81
CA ARG A 59 -23.58 12.07 14.53
C ARG A 59 -23.63 11.29 13.24
N ASN A 60 -22.45 10.87 12.76
CA ASN A 60 -22.41 9.85 11.73
C ASN A 60 -22.70 8.47 12.34
N GLU A 61 -23.08 7.52 11.51
CA GLU A 61 -23.46 6.15 11.93
C GLU A 61 -22.31 5.40 12.64
N ILE A 62 -21.05 5.75 12.38
CA ILE A 62 -19.88 5.10 13.01
C ILE A 62 -19.71 5.54 14.46
N MET A 63 -20.00 6.82 14.75
CA MET A 63 -19.81 7.40 16.08
C MET A 63 -20.93 7.09 17.07
N GLY A 64 -22.05 6.52 16.58
CA GLY A 64 -23.18 6.14 17.42
C GLY A 64 -24.23 7.25 17.62
N LYS A 65 -25.24 6.96 18.45
CA LYS A 65 -26.41 7.82 18.66
C LYS A 65 -26.42 8.55 20.00
N GLU A 66 -25.46 8.26 20.87
CA GLU A 66 -25.34 8.81 22.21
C GLU A 66 -23.94 9.33 22.50
N ARG A 67 -23.72 9.87 23.70
CA ARG A 67 -22.38 10.17 24.20
C ARG A 67 -21.57 8.89 24.21
N SER A 68 -20.29 8.96 23.85
CA SER A 68 -19.47 7.77 23.75
C SER A 68 -18.07 7.97 24.35
N MET A 69 -17.58 6.88 24.92
CA MET A 69 -16.20 6.69 25.35
C MET A 69 -15.76 5.33 24.81
N ARG A 70 -15.39 5.32 23.52
CA ARG A 70 -15.22 4.10 22.74
C ARG A 70 -13.80 3.64 22.69
N HIS A 71 -13.58 2.42 23.10
CA HIS A 71 -12.30 1.73 23.11
C HIS A 71 -12.18 0.79 21.91
N TYR A 72 -11.01 0.80 21.28
CA TYR A 72 -10.58 -0.16 20.28
C TYR A 72 -9.22 -0.72 20.68
N LYS A 73 -9.18 -2.01 21.04
CA LYS A 73 -7.95 -2.76 21.31
C LYS A 73 -7.66 -3.65 20.12
N ARG A 74 -6.50 -3.45 19.48
CA ARG A 74 -6.13 -4.14 18.24
C ARG A 74 -4.77 -4.81 18.35
N PRO A 75 -4.67 -5.91 19.11
CA PRO A 75 -3.43 -6.66 19.16
C PRO A 75 -3.12 -7.26 17.80
N LEU A 76 -1.85 -7.16 17.38
CA LEU A 76 -1.35 -7.75 16.14
C LEU A 76 -0.14 -8.62 16.46
N THR A 77 -0.27 -9.93 16.21
CA THR A 77 0.85 -10.88 16.26
C THR A 77 1.27 -11.23 14.84
N VAL A 78 2.55 -11.12 14.54
CA VAL A 78 3.14 -11.53 13.26
C VAL A 78 4.28 -12.48 13.53
N VAL A 79 4.23 -13.65 12.89
CA VAL A 79 5.34 -14.61 12.84
C VAL A 79 5.78 -14.77 11.39
N ARG A 80 7.07 -14.69 11.16
CA ARG A 80 7.69 -14.96 9.85
C ARG A 80 8.81 -15.95 10.03
N ALA A 81 8.86 -16.93 9.16
CA ALA A 81 9.98 -17.86 9.07
C ALA A 81 10.35 -18.03 7.60
N ASN A 82 11.63 -18.00 7.32
CA ASN A 82 12.19 -18.23 6.01
C ASN A 82 13.32 -19.25 6.14
N LEU A 83 13.22 -20.33 5.40
CA LEU A 83 14.24 -21.35 5.28
C LEU A 83 14.76 -21.32 3.85
N ASP A 84 16.00 -20.87 3.68
CA ASP A 84 16.69 -20.80 2.41
C ASP A 84 17.75 -21.90 2.33
N TYR A 85 17.71 -22.72 1.26
CA TYR A 85 18.65 -23.80 1.05
C TYR A 85 19.30 -23.70 -0.33
N LYS A 86 20.56 -23.30 -0.33
CA LYS A 86 21.39 -23.25 -1.52
C LYS A 86 22.05 -24.62 -1.75
N LEU A 87 21.45 -25.42 -2.63
CA LEU A 87 22.00 -26.73 -2.98
C LEU A 87 23.36 -26.60 -3.67
N ASN A 88 23.46 -25.67 -4.64
CA ASN A 88 24.68 -25.30 -5.35
C ASN A 88 24.52 -23.90 -5.98
N ASN A 89 25.41 -23.51 -6.89
CA ASN A 89 25.35 -22.18 -7.53
C ASN A 89 24.16 -22.04 -8.52
N HIS A 90 23.54 -23.13 -8.93
CA HIS A 90 22.47 -23.16 -9.92
C HIS A 90 21.08 -23.37 -9.31
N HIS A 91 21.00 -23.90 -8.11
CA HIS A 91 19.75 -24.36 -7.51
C HIS A 91 19.61 -23.85 -6.09
N ASN A 92 18.55 -23.10 -5.84
CA ASN A 92 18.17 -22.59 -4.53
C ASN A 92 16.70 -22.86 -4.24
N PHE A 93 16.39 -23.37 -3.05
CA PHE A 93 15.05 -23.66 -2.55
C PHE A 93 14.74 -22.75 -1.37
N ASN A 94 13.52 -22.24 -1.34
CA ASN A 94 13.11 -21.35 -0.28
C ASN A 94 11.72 -21.73 0.21
N LEU A 95 11.58 -21.91 1.54
CA LEU A 95 10.32 -22.15 2.22
C LEU A 95 10.01 -20.96 3.13
N ASN A 96 8.88 -20.34 2.91
CA ASN A 96 8.42 -19.16 3.65
C ASN A 96 7.14 -19.48 4.41
N TYR A 97 7.07 -19.04 5.64
CA TYR A 97 5.86 -19.06 6.44
C TYR A 97 5.59 -17.68 7.02
N HIS A 98 4.36 -17.23 6.89
CA HIS A 98 3.87 -15.98 7.45
C HIS A 98 2.53 -16.21 8.17
N LEU A 99 2.49 -15.91 9.46
CA LEU A 99 1.28 -15.83 10.25
C LEU A 99 1.01 -14.37 10.61
N SER A 100 -0.22 -13.90 10.43
CA SER A 100 -0.70 -12.67 11.05
C SER A 100 -2.01 -12.93 11.77
N ARG A 101 -2.10 -12.54 13.04
CA ARG A 101 -3.32 -12.60 13.84
C ARG A 101 -3.61 -11.21 14.34
N THR A 102 -4.71 -10.63 13.87
CA THR A 102 -5.18 -9.30 14.23
C THR A 102 -6.46 -9.43 15.04
N GLY A 103 -6.46 -8.92 16.27
CA GLY A 103 -7.67 -8.75 17.07
C GLY A 103 -8.33 -7.40 16.84
N ASN A 104 -9.59 -7.28 17.16
CA ASN A 104 -10.33 -6.03 17.21
C ASN A 104 -11.39 -6.16 18.30
N ASP A 105 -10.98 -5.84 19.53
CA ASP A 105 -11.86 -5.80 20.70
C ASP A 105 -12.34 -4.37 20.88
N ARG A 106 -13.65 -4.18 20.87
CA ARG A 106 -14.29 -2.87 20.93
C ARG A 106 -15.45 -2.86 21.91
N TYR A 107 -15.51 -1.81 22.72
CA TYR A 107 -16.56 -1.55 23.68
C TYR A 107 -16.70 -0.05 23.91
N ASP A 108 -17.80 0.37 24.50
CA ASP A 108 -18.09 1.77 24.85
C ASP A 108 -18.52 1.86 26.30
N ASP A 109 -17.91 2.77 27.08
CA ASP A 109 -18.21 2.92 28.51
C ASP A 109 -19.43 3.83 28.78
N LEU A 110 -19.87 4.61 27.79
CA LEU A 110 -20.96 5.57 27.93
C LEU A 110 -22.18 5.22 27.07
N ASP A 111 -21.95 4.72 25.85
CA ASP A 111 -23.05 4.32 24.95
C ASP A 111 -23.49 2.89 25.24
N THR A 112 -24.54 2.75 26.05
CA THR A 112 -25.11 1.45 26.44
C THR A 112 -25.80 0.73 25.29
N THR A 113 -26.04 1.42 24.17
CA THR A 113 -26.60 0.82 22.95
C THR A 113 -25.55 0.23 22.04
N PHE A 114 -24.26 0.48 22.33
CA PHE A 114 -23.15 -0.07 21.57
C PHE A 114 -22.92 -1.54 21.93
N GLU A 115 -22.97 -2.42 20.93
CA GLU A 115 -22.69 -3.83 21.15
C GLU A 115 -21.17 -4.10 21.14
N PRO A 116 -20.60 -4.58 22.26
CA PRO A 116 -19.20 -4.96 22.30
C PRO A 116 -18.91 -6.14 21.36
N SER A 117 -17.75 -6.13 20.73
CA SER A 117 -17.31 -7.28 19.93
C SER A 117 -15.83 -7.55 20.13
N ASN A 118 -15.49 -8.83 20.00
CA ASN A 118 -14.11 -9.32 20.00
C ASN A 118 -13.90 -10.11 18.72
N ASP A 119 -13.42 -9.42 17.68
CA ASP A 119 -13.19 -9.99 16.37
C ASP A 119 -11.74 -10.37 16.20
N VAL A 120 -11.47 -11.48 15.52
CA VAL A 120 -10.11 -11.95 15.24
C VAL A 120 -10.02 -12.38 13.79
N VAL A 121 -8.99 -11.90 13.09
CA VAL A 121 -8.66 -12.37 11.75
C VAL A 121 -7.27 -13.01 11.79
N THR A 122 -7.22 -14.33 11.54
CA THR A 122 -5.96 -15.07 11.46
C THR A 122 -5.69 -15.48 10.02
N LYS A 123 -4.48 -15.21 9.56
CA LYS A 123 -4.03 -15.55 8.21
C LYS A 123 -2.71 -16.30 8.28
N HIS A 124 -2.61 -17.37 7.52
CA HIS A 124 -1.38 -18.10 7.29
C HIS A 124 -1.07 -18.05 5.81
N ILE A 125 0.19 -17.87 5.47
CA ILE A 125 0.69 -17.99 4.10
C ILE A 125 1.91 -18.89 4.16
N LEU A 126 1.81 -20.02 3.48
CA LEU A 126 2.91 -20.95 3.28
C LEU A 126 3.35 -20.87 1.83
N GLY A 127 4.61 -20.55 1.57
CA GLY A 127 5.16 -20.41 0.24
C GLY A 127 6.39 -21.26 0.04
N PHE A 128 6.45 -21.96 -1.07
CA PHE A 128 7.65 -22.65 -1.54
C PHE A 128 8.09 -22.03 -2.86
N SER A 129 9.39 -21.78 -3.02
CA SER A 129 9.97 -21.36 -4.29
C SER A 129 11.24 -22.12 -4.63
N TYR A 130 11.41 -22.36 -5.91
CA TYR A 130 12.61 -22.90 -6.52
C TYR A 130 13.19 -21.88 -7.47
N ASN A 131 14.44 -21.49 -7.22
CA ASN A 131 15.19 -20.55 -8.03
C ASN A 131 16.30 -21.31 -8.77
N GLN A 132 16.40 -21.08 -10.06
CA GLN A 132 17.35 -21.74 -10.95
C GLN A 132 18.17 -20.69 -11.71
N SER A 133 19.50 -20.87 -11.72
CA SER A 133 20.43 -20.06 -12.48
C SER A 133 21.14 -20.95 -13.52
N LEU A 134 20.99 -20.64 -14.79
CA LEU A 134 21.53 -21.39 -15.92
C LEU A 134 22.39 -20.49 -16.81
N LEU A 135 23.12 -21.10 -17.74
CA LEU A 135 23.93 -20.40 -18.73
C LEU A 135 24.90 -19.40 -18.08
N ASP A 136 25.63 -19.86 -17.05
CA ASP A 136 26.56 -19.03 -16.28
C ASP A 136 25.94 -17.74 -15.73
N GLY A 137 24.67 -17.85 -15.23
CA GLY A 137 23.94 -16.73 -14.65
C GLY A 137 23.22 -15.84 -15.66
N LYS A 138 23.30 -16.12 -16.96
CA LYS A 138 22.56 -15.34 -17.97
C LYS A 138 21.05 -15.59 -17.92
N MET A 139 20.63 -16.76 -17.45
CA MET A 139 19.22 -17.14 -17.37
C MET A 139 18.86 -17.47 -15.92
N GLU A 140 17.90 -16.78 -15.37
CA GLU A 140 17.37 -16.98 -14.02
C GLU A 140 15.88 -17.30 -14.10
N ASN A 141 15.48 -18.41 -13.49
CA ASN A 141 14.11 -18.87 -13.42
C ASN A 141 13.66 -18.92 -11.96
N VAL A 142 12.41 -18.56 -11.71
CA VAL A 142 11.76 -18.70 -10.40
C VAL A 142 10.43 -19.40 -10.62
N PHE A 143 10.20 -20.48 -9.87
CA PHE A 143 8.92 -21.17 -9.78
C PHE A 143 8.45 -21.11 -8.34
N PHE A 144 7.19 -20.80 -8.10
CA PHE A 144 6.68 -20.75 -6.74
C PHE A 144 5.21 -21.19 -6.64
N ILE A 145 4.87 -21.66 -5.45
CA ILE A 145 3.51 -22.00 -5.04
C ILE A 145 3.28 -21.46 -3.63
N LYS A 146 2.07 -20.97 -3.37
CA LYS A 146 1.65 -20.39 -2.09
C LYS A 146 0.29 -20.92 -1.69
N ASP A 147 0.15 -21.33 -0.44
CA ASP A 147 -1.15 -21.60 0.18
C ASP A 147 -1.51 -20.47 1.14
N TYR A 148 -2.70 -19.88 0.93
CA TYR A 148 -3.24 -18.81 1.74
C TYR A 148 -4.40 -19.36 2.56
N ILE A 149 -4.27 -19.41 3.87
CA ILE A 149 -5.31 -19.85 4.79
C ILE A 149 -5.86 -18.61 5.50
N ASN A 150 -7.14 -18.34 5.34
CA ASN A 150 -7.83 -17.25 5.98
C ASN A 150 -8.86 -17.79 6.98
N HIS A 151 -8.69 -17.42 8.25
CA HIS A 151 -9.58 -17.82 9.33
C HIS A 151 -10.11 -16.58 10.06
N PRO A 152 -11.18 -15.93 9.56
CA PRO A 152 -11.87 -14.87 10.25
C PRO A 152 -12.78 -15.48 11.33
N ASN A 153 -12.72 -14.97 12.55
CA ASN A 153 -13.68 -15.19 13.61
C ASN A 153 -14.29 -13.85 13.97
N ILE A 154 -15.40 -13.53 13.29
CA ILE A 154 -16.04 -12.23 13.37
C ILE A 154 -17.39 -12.42 14.05
N ARG A 155 -17.59 -11.68 15.14
CA ARG A 155 -18.80 -11.67 15.96
C ARG A 155 -19.59 -10.37 15.84
N GLN A 156 -19.09 -9.45 15.02
CA GLN A 156 -19.70 -8.15 14.83
C GLN A 156 -21.11 -8.32 14.28
N THR A 157 -22.09 -8.09 15.14
CA THR A 157 -23.50 -7.89 14.80
C THR A 157 -23.65 -6.40 14.55
N ASP A 158 -24.25 -6.04 13.46
CA ASP A 158 -24.70 -4.70 13.08
C ASP A 158 -23.66 -3.56 13.08
N GLN A 159 -23.29 -3.22 11.88
CA GLN A 159 -23.25 -1.82 11.47
C GLN A 159 -24.56 -1.59 10.69
N PRO A 160 -25.34 -0.56 10.97
CA PRO A 160 -26.50 -0.22 10.17
C PRO A 160 -26.01 -0.04 8.74
N SER A 161 -26.29 -1.01 7.91
CA SER A 161 -25.97 -0.90 6.48
C SER A 161 -27.00 0.05 5.89
N VAL A 162 -26.56 1.00 5.13
CA VAL A 162 -27.38 1.83 4.24
C VAL A 162 -28.19 0.95 3.25
N THR A 163 -27.92 -0.34 3.21
CA THR A 163 -28.61 -1.36 2.42
C THR A 163 -28.67 -2.67 3.20
N GLY A 164 -29.59 -2.80 4.11
CA GLY A 164 -30.15 -4.07 4.66
C GLY A 164 -29.36 -5.37 4.51
N SER A 165 -28.05 -5.41 4.74
CA SER A 165 -27.28 -6.64 4.68
C SER A 165 -27.20 -7.29 6.05
N GLU A 166 -27.65 -8.55 6.10
CA GLU A 166 -27.60 -9.43 7.28
C GLU A 166 -26.19 -9.51 7.88
N ALA A 167 -26.11 -9.48 9.20
CA ALA A 167 -24.89 -9.73 9.95
C ALA A 167 -24.32 -11.10 9.59
N VAL A 168 -23.15 -11.15 9.00
CA VAL A 168 -22.44 -12.41 8.74
C VAL A 168 -21.67 -12.78 9.98
N GLN A 169 -22.30 -13.48 10.91
CA GLN A 169 -21.59 -14.23 11.94
C GLN A 169 -21.00 -15.47 11.31
N GLY A 170 -19.70 -15.70 11.48
CA GLY A 170 -19.12 -16.96 11.05
C GLY A 170 -17.62 -17.04 11.18
N SER A 171 -17.19 -18.22 11.59
CA SER A 171 -15.80 -18.66 11.53
C SER A 171 -15.72 -19.70 10.41
N THR A 172 -15.32 -19.29 9.23
CA THR A 172 -15.14 -20.23 8.10
C THR A 172 -13.71 -20.13 7.61
N THR A 173 -12.93 -21.20 7.84
CA THR A 173 -11.60 -21.32 7.26
C THR A 173 -11.71 -21.56 5.77
N LYS A 174 -10.98 -20.78 4.98
CA LYS A 174 -10.89 -20.94 3.53
C LYS A 174 -9.44 -20.93 3.09
N ASN A 175 -9.12 -21.82 2.18
CA ASN A 175 -7.80 -21.95 1.57
C ASN A 175 -7.86 -21.44 0.12
N TYR A 176 -6.77 -20.81 -0.30
CA TYR A 176 -6.61 -20.30 -1.64
C TYR A 176 -5.20 -20.60 -2.12
N LEU A 177 -5.06 -20.99 -3.37
CA LEU A 177 -3.78 -21.35 -3.98
C LEU A 177 -3.28 -20.21 -4.87
N GLY A 178 -2.01 -19.82 -4.69
CA GLY A 178 -1.29 -18.96 -5.60
C GLY A 178 -0.09 -19.68 -6.19
N TYR A 179 0.29 -19.36 -7.41
CA TYR A 179 1.45 -19.94 -8.08
C TYR A 179 1.97 -19.02 -9.17
N GLY A 180 3.20 -19.22 -9.57
CA GLY A 180 3.76 -18.40 -10.64
C GLY A 180 5.12 -18.84 -11.11
N VAL A 181 5.53 -18.22 -12.20
CA VAL A 181 6.82 -18.41 -12.86
C VAL A 181 7.38 -17.07 -13.30
N GLY A 182 8.67 -16.89 -13.12
CA GLY A 182 9.42 -15.75 -13.63
C GLY A 182 10.66 -16.20 -14.37
N LEU A 183 10.96 -15.53 -15.48
CA LEU A 183 12.16 -15.72 -16.29
C LEU A 183 12.84 -14.38 -16.45
N ARG A 184 14.15 -14.36 -16.22
CA ARG A 184 15.06 -13.29 -16.60
C ARG A 184 16.14 -13.85 -17.52
N TYR A 185 16.40 -13.15 -18.62
CA TYR A 185 17.47 -13.52 -19.55
C TYR A 185 18.34 -12.31 -19.87
N THR A 186 19.64 -12.41 -19.62
CA THR A 186 20.63 -11.39 -19.97
C THR A 186 21.05 -11.58 -21.41
N VAL A 187 20.55 -10.72 -22.30
CA VAL A 187 20.79 -10.76 -23.75
C VAL A 187 22.19 -10.26 -24.06
N ALA A 188 22.58 -9.16 -23.42
CA ALA A 188 23.87 -8.50 -23.56
C ALA A 188 24.28 -7.86 -22.23
N GLU A 189 25.50 -7.38 -22.10
CA GLU A 189 26.02 -6.75 -20.89
C GLU A 189 25.12 -5.61 -20.38
N ALA A 190 24.56 -4.83 -21.29
CA ALA A 190 23.69 -3.70 -20.97
C ALA A 190 22.19 -3.98 -21.15
N LEU A 191 21.78 -5.23 -21.45
CA LEU A 191 20.39 -5.55 -21.75
C LEU A 191 19.97 -6.88 -21.15
N ALA A 192 18.95 -6.87 -20.31
CA ALA A 192 18.24 -8.04 -19.84
C ALA A 192 16.74 -7.90 -20.11
N VAL A 193 16.07 -9.00 -20.36
CA VAL A 193 14.62 -9.11 -20.49
C VAL A 193 14.06 -9.93 -19.35
N LYS A 194 12.85 -9.62 -18.93
CA LYS A 194 12.13 -10.37 -17.91
C LYS A 194 10.68 -10.58 -18.32
N VAL A 195 10.15 -11.76 -18.03
CA VAL A 195 8.74 -12.08 -18.19
C VAL A 195 8.27 -12.85 -16.95
N SER A 196 7.03 -12.64 -16.55
CA SER A 196 6.46 -13.39 -15.43
C SER A 196 4.97 -13.57 -15.58
N TYR A 197 4.48 -14.68 -15.02
CA TYR A 197 3.09 -14.95 -14.78
C TYR A 197 2.88 -15.34 -13.32
N GLU A 198 1.84 -14.80 -12.69
CA GLU A 198 1.43 -15.16 -11.34
C GLU A 198 -0.09 -15.24 -11.23
N HIS A 199 -0.60 -16.36 -10.74
CA HIS A 199 -1.93 -16.42 -10.14
C HIS A 199 -1.80 -16.08 -8.68
N SER A 200 -2.35 -14.93 -8.27
CA SER A 200 -2.16 -14.33 -6.95
C SER A 200 -3.48 -14.17 -6.21
N VAL A 201 -3.44 -14.33 -4.89
CA VAL A 201 -4.57 -14.11 -3.99
C VAL A 201 -4.24 -13.00 -3.02
N ARG A 202 -5.12 -12.00 -2.90
CA ARG A 202 -5.03 -10.96 -1.89
C ARG A 202 -6.15 -11.12 -0.87
N LEU A 203 -5.79 -11.53 0.34
CA LEU A 203 -6.75 -11.60 1.45
C LEU A 203 -7.06 -10.18 1.97
N PRO A 204 -8.35 -9.84 2.22
CA PRO A 204 -8.70 -8.56 2.81
C PRO A 204 -7.96 -8.35 4.13
N ILE A 205 -7.45 -7.14 4.37
CA ILE A 205 -6.82 -6.82 5.67
C ILE A 205 -7.87 -6.54 6.74
N ALA A 206 -7.47 -6.61 8.02
CA ALA A 206 -8.39 -6.41 9.13
C ALA A 206 -9.12 -5.06 9.06
N ARG A 207 -8.43 -3.99 8.65
CA ARG A 207 -9.02 -2.65 8.49
C ARG A 207 -10.12 -2.60 7.41
N GLU A 208 -9.99 -3.38 6.35
CA GLU A 208 -11.00 -3.46 5.27
C GLU A 208 -12.25 -4.22 5.73
N LEU A 209 -12.04 -5.30 6.53
CA LEU A 209 -13.13 -6.10 7.08
C LEU A 209 -13.84 -5.42 8.26
N LEU A 210 -13.07 -4.85 9.19
CA LEU A 210 -13.56 -4.43 10.50
C LEU A 210 -13.65 -2.90 10.65
N GLY A 211 -13.20 -2.14 9.62
CA GLY A 211 -13.15 -0.69 9.67
C GLY A 211 -12.09 -0.15 10.65
N ASN A 212 -12.17 1.15 10.94
CA ASN A 212 -11.25 1.81 11.88
C ASN A 212 -11.96 2.49 13.06
N GLY A 213 -13.29 2.42 13.11
CA GLY A 213 -14.11 3.00 14.19
C GLY A 213 -14.25 4.53 14.14
N THR A 214 -13.79 5.18 13.07
CA THR A 214 -13.90 6.65 12.93
C THR A 214 -14.50 7.07 11.60
N ASN A 215 -13.90 6.69 10.49
CA ASN A 215 -14.34 7.10 9.15
C ASN A 215 -14.28 5.97 8.11
N ILE A 216 -13.89 4.76 8.50
CA ILE A 216 -13.92 3.59 7.64
C ILE A 216 -14.93 2.59 8.19
N TYR A 217 -15.99 2.36 7.41
CA TYR A 217 -17.00 1.36 7.72
C TYR A 217 -16.46 -0.07 7.58
N ALA A 218 -16.93 -0.95 8.45
CA ALA A 218 -16.67 -2.37 8.34
C ALA A 218 -17.37 -2.97 7.11
N ASN A 219 -16.75 -3.98 6.48
CA ASN A 219 -17.39 -4.85 5.51
C ASN A 219 -16.90 -6.28 5.65
N VAL A 220 -17.55 -7.03 6.51
CA VAL A 220 -17.20 -8.43 6.82
C VAL A 220 -17.51 -9.40 5.69
N ALA A 221 -18.31 -8.96 4.70
CA ALA A 221 -18.65 -9.74 3.50
C ALA A 221 -17.60 -9.66 2.38
N LEU A 222 -16.49 -8.92 2.57
CA LEU A 222 -15.44 -8.81 1.57
C LEU A 222 -14.87 -10.18 1.20
N LYS A 223 -14.80 -10.43 -0.09
CA LYS A 223 -14.16 -11.61 -0.68
C LYS A 223 -12.70 -11.30 -1.00
N PRO A 224 -11.80 -12.28 -0.91
CA PRO A 224 -10.43 -12.13 -1.42
C PRO A 224 -10.42 -11.81 -2.91
N GLU A 225 -9.44 -11.00 -3.32
CA GLU A 225 -9.12 -10.81 -4.72
C GLU A 225 -8.37 -12.02 -5.25
N ASN A 226 -8.70 -12.48 -6.45
CA ASN A 226 -7.91 -13.42 -7.22
C ASN A 226 -7.48 -12.73 -8.52
N SER A 227 -6.22 -12.88 -8.89
CA SER A 227 -5.71 -12.19 -10.06
C SER A 227 -4.74 -13.04 -10.87
N ASP A 228 -4.89 -12.99 -12.19
CA ASP A 228 -3.91 -13.48 -13.16
C ASP A 228 -3.08 -12.28 -13.65
N ASN A 229 -1.78 -12.32 -13.38
CA ASN A 229 -0.86 -11.22 -13.59
C ASN A 229 0.21 -11.62 -14.63
N PHE A 230 0.30 -10.87 -15.71
CA PHE A 230 1.31 -11.02 -16.75
C PHE A 230 2.19 -9.77 -16.76
N ASN A 231 3.50 -9.94 -16.73
CA ASN A 231 4.45 -8.84 -16.83
C ASN A 231 5.52 -9.20 -17.85
N ALA A 232 5.93 -8.21 -18.63
CA ALA A 232 7.08 -8.30 -19.52
C ALA A 232 7.85 -6.99 -19.50
N GLY A 233 9.18 -7.04 -19.50
CA GLY A 233 9.98 -5.84 -19.44
C GLY A 233 11.42 -6.07 -19.90
N LEU A 234 12.11 -4.97 -20.08
CA LEU A 234 13.53 -4.92 -20.38
C LEU A 234 14.18 -3.91 -19.44
N PHE A 235 15.44 -4.17 -19.09
CA PHE A 235 16.22 -3.28 -18.25
C PHE A 235 17.71 -3.49 -18.51
N GLY A 236 18.49 -2.51 -18.13
CA GLY A 236 19.94 -2.62 -18.30
C GLY A 236 20.69 -1.47 -17.65
N THR A 237 22.01 -1.66 -17.58
CA THR A 237 22.94 -0.62 -17.14
C THR A 237 23.98 -0.43 -18.24
N TRP A 238 24.14 0.79 -18.69
CA TRP A 238 25.08 1.15 -19.71
C TRP A 238 26.13 2.13 -19.15
N HIS A 239 27.39 1.93 -19.51
CA HIS A 239 28.51 2.75 -19.10
C HIS A 239 29.12 3.47 -20.32
N PRO A 240 28.58 4.64 -20.74
CA PRO A 240 28.97 5.33 -21.95
C PRO A 240 30.35 6.04 -21.87
N GLY A 241 31.15 5.74 -20.86
CA GLY A 241 32.48 6.32 -20.65
C GLY A 241 32.87 6.32 -19.16
N THR A 242 34.06 6.85 -18.89
CA THR A 242 34.60 6.86 -17.53
C THR A 242 33.76 7.69 -16.57
N GLY A 243 33.19 7.01 -15.55
CA GLY A 243 32.44 7.64 -14.49
C GLY A 243 31.00 7.98 -14.85
N HIS A 244 30.49 7.53 -15.99
CA HIS A 244 29.10 7.64 -16.39
C HIS A 244 28.38 6.31 -16.24
N THR A 245 27.26 6.29 -15.55
CA THR A 245 26.39 5.12 -15.41
C THR A 245 24.97 5.52 -15.77
N PHE A 246 24.38 4.81 -16.71
CA PHE A 246 23.01 5.01 -17.14
C PHE A 246 22.23 3.72 -16.95
N TYR A 247 21.23 3.73 -16.08
CA TYR A 247 20.26 2.63 -15.87
C TYR A 247 18.95 2.97 -16.56
N TYR A 248 18.33 1.98 -17.17
CA TYR A 248 17.00 2.09 -17.74
C TYR A 248 16.18 0.83 -17.52
N GLU A 249 14.89 1.01 -17.35
CA GLU A 249 13.92 -0.06 -17.26
C GLU A 249 12.61 0.37 -17.94
N ALA A 250 12.00 -0.53 -18.69
CA ALA A 250 10.66 -0.38 -19.24
C ALA A 250 9.91 -1.70 -19.07
N SER A 251 8.69 -1.66 -18.58
CA SER A 251 7.86 -2.83 -18.40
C SER A 251 6.40 -2.56 -18.74
N GLY A 252 5.73 -3.58 -19.26
CA GLY A 252 4.29 -3.61 -19.45
C GLY A 252 3.66 -4.70 -18.62
N PHE A 253 2.43 -4.49 -18.18
CA PHE A 253 1.70 -5.46 -17.39
C PHE A 253 0.22 -5.54 -17.79
N PHE A 254 -0.34 -6.70 -17.59
CA PHE A 254 -1.77 -6.97 -17.69
C PHE A 254 -2.21 -7.82 -16.50
N ARG A 255 -3.29 -7.40 -15.82
CA ARG A 255 -3.88 -8.10 -14.70
C ARG A 255 -5.37 -8.26 -14.91
N LYS A 256 -5.84 -9.49 -14.77
CA LYS A 256 -7.26 -9.82 -14.68
C LYS A 256 -7.57 -10.11 -13.23
N VAL A 257 -8.44 -9.31 -12.62
CA VAL A 257 -8.74 -9.39 -11.19
C VAL A 257 -10.22 -9.68 -10.97
N ASP A 258 -10.50 -10.74 -10.24
CA ASP A 258 -11.84 -11.08 -9.76
C ASP A 258 -11.99 -10.63 -8.29
N ASN A 259 -13.16 -10.10 -7.93
CA ASN A 259 -13.48 -9.55 -6.62
C ASN A 259 -12.52 -8.44 -6.17
N TYR A 260 -12.13 -7.56 -7.08
CA TYR A 260 -11.24 -6.44 -6.80
C TYR A 260 -11.74 -5.59 -5.62
N ILE A 261 -10.91 -5.38 -4.59
CA ILE A 261 -11.29 -4.62 -3.40
C ILE A 261 -11.04 -3.12 -3.65
N GLN A 262 -12.13 -2.37 -3.72
CA GLN A 262 -12.14 -0.93 -3.98
C GLN A 262 -12.64 -0.17 -2.76
N SER A 263 -12.03 0.98 -2.46
CA SER A 263 -12.57 1.93 -1.49
C SER A 263 -13.62 2.84 -2.16
N GLU A 264 -14.80 2.93 -1.56
CA GLU A 264 -15.84 3.87 -1.94
C GLU A 264 -15.93 4.98 -0.89
N VAL A 265 -15.80 6.21 -1.32
CA VAL A 265 -15.79 7.40 -0.45
C VAL A 265 -17.15 8.06 -0.49
N ALA A 266 -17.74 8.32 0.67
CA ALA A 266 -18.89 9.20 0.84
C ALA A 266 -18.37 10.63 1.11
N GLU A 267 -18.22 11.43 0.05
CA GLU A 267 -17.57 12.75 0.10
C GLU A 267 -18.21 13.70 1.12
N LYS A 268 -19.55 13.70 1.20
CA LYS A 268 -20.31 14.59 2.12
C LYS A 268 -20.11 14.26 3.59
N GLU A 269 -19.79 13.00 3.88
CA GLU A 269 -19.69 12.46 5.26
C GLU A 269 -18.23 12.31 5.68
N GLY A 270 -17.27 12.39 4.74
CA GLY A 270 -15.87 12.11 5.02
C GLY A 270 -15.60 10.66 5.41
N THR A 271 -16.49 9.74 5.01
CA THR A 271 -16.43 8.33 5.34
C THR A 271 -16.06 7.47 4.13
N MET A 272 -15.63 6.24 4.37
CA MET A 272 -15.22 5.30 3.35
C MET A 272 -15.64 3.87 3.72
N LYS A 273 -15.95 3.07 2.71
CA LYS A 273 -16.21 1.63 2.83
C LYS A 273 -15.45 0.88 1.75
N TYR A 274 -14.95 -0.30 2.05
CA TYR A 274 -14.37 -1.18 1.04
C TYR A 274 -15.43 -2.11 0.48
N THR A 275 -15.46 -2.28 -0.85
CA THR A 275 -16.39 -3.14 -1.57
C THR A 275 -15.65 -3.98 -2.61
N ASN A 276 -16.26 -5.09 -3.05
CA ASN A 276 -15.71 -5.85 -4.17
C ASN A 276 -16.32 -5.39 -5.48
N VAL A 277 -15.47 -5.07 -6.45
CA VAL A 277 -15.84 -4.98 -7.86
C VAL A 277 -15.64 -6.35 -8.48
N PRO A 278 -16.69 -7.01 -9.02
CA PRO A 278 -16.63 -8.42 -9.42
C PRO A 278 -15.53 -8.78 -10.41
N ALA A 279 -15.26 -7.92 -11.40
CA ALA A 279 -14.22 -8.13 -12.38
C ALA A 279 -13.56 -6.81 -12.78
N VAL A 280 -12.23 -6.74 -12.73
CA VAL A 280 -11.45 -5.57 -13.15
C VAL A 280 -10.29 -6.03 -14.01
N HIS A 281 -10.10 -5.38 -15.17
CA HIS A 281 -8.86 -5.51 -15.93
C HIS A 281 -7.98 -4.29 -15.70
N ILE A 282 -6.70 -4.54 -15.45
CA ILE A 282 -5.68 -3.50 -15.25
C ILE A 282 -4.57 -3.74 -16.26
N LYS A 283 -4.30 -2.75 -17.10
CA LYS A 283 -3.18 -2.77 -18.04
C LYS A 283 -2.36 -1.51 -17.88
N GLY A 284 -1.07 -1.61 -18.09
CA GLY A 284 -0.22 -0.45 -17.94
C GLY A 284 1.18 -0.67 -18.45
N VAL A 285 1.92 0.45 -18.42
CA VAL A 285 3.35 0.51 -18.73
C VAL A 285 4.05 1.37 -17.68
N GLU A 286 5.27 0.99 -17.36
CA GLU A 286 6.12 1.69 -16.41
C GLU A 286 7.50 1.87 -17.03
N GLY A 287 8.11 3.03 -16.79
CA GLY A 287 9.45 3.33 -17.23
C GLY A 287 10.24 4.02 -16.14
N GLU A 288 11.52 3.71 -16.07
CA GLU A 288 12.46 4.33 -15.16
C GLU A 288 13.79 4.56 -15.87
N VAL A 289 14.41 5.71 -15.60
CA VAL A 289 15.79 6.04 -16.01
C VAL A 289 16.53 6.63 -14.82
N ARG A 290 17.79 6.23 -14.67
CA ARG A 290 18.72 6.81 -13.68
C ARG A 290 20.05 7.09 -14.36
N TYR A 291 20.61 8.22 -14.03
CA TYR A 291 21.93 8.61 -14.50
C TYR A 291 22.79 9.04 -13.32
N ASP A 292 24.01 8.54 -13.29
CA ASP A 292 25.03 8.93 -12.32
C ASP A 292 26.31 9.35 -13.07
N TRP A 293 26.83 10.52 -12.72
CA TRP A 293 28.14 10.98 -13.14
C TRP A 293 29.06 11.14 -11.95
N GLN A 294 29.93 10.14 -11.75
CA GLN A 294 30.95 10.12 -10.69
C GLN A 294 30.41 10.41 -9.28
N GLY A 295 29.13 10.14 -9.00
CA GLY A 295 28.45 10.55 -7.78
C GLY A 295 28.42 12.05 -7.54
N LYS A 296 28.69 12.87 -8.59
CA LYS A 296 28.56 14.34 -8.56
C LYS A 296 27.17 14.76 -8.99
N LEU A 297 26.71 14.27 -10.13
CA LEU A 297 25.36 14.51 -10.63
C LEU A 297 24.60 13.19 -10.68
N GLN A 298 23.44 13.17 -10.01
CA GLN A 298 22.52 12.04 -10.02
C GLN A 298 21.17 12.54 -10.51
N LEU A 299 20.63 11.90 -11.54
CA LEU A 299 19.31 12.16 -12.09
C LEU A 299 18.53 10.86 -12.07
N ALA A 300 17.26 10.91 -11.66
CA ALA A 300 16.34 9.80 -11.77
C ALA A 300 14.98 10.30 -12.23
N SER A 301 14.29 9.51 -13.02
CA SER A 301 12.89 9.78 -13.39
C SER A 301 12.16 8.48 -13.61
N ASN A 302 10.89 8.44 -13.17
CA ASN A 302 9.99 7.35 -13.45
C ASN A 302 8.63 7.87 -13.90
N VAL A 303 7.93 7.03 -14.66
CA VAL A 303 6.55 7.28 -15.09
C VAL A 303 5.78 5.96 -15.08
N SER A 304 4.55 6.02 -14.57
CA SER A 304 3.64 4.88 -14.57
C SER A 304 2.31 5.31 -15.18
N TYR A 305 1.87 4.54 -16.16
CA TYR A 305 0.51 4.59 -16.70
C TYR A 305 -0.19 3.29 -16.37
N GLN A 306 -1.38 3.37 -15.76
CA GLN A 306 -2.23 2.21 -15.47
C GLN A 306 -3.69 2.51 -15.78
N ASP A 307 -4.35 1.63 -16.51
CA ASP A 307 -5.76 1.73 -16.87
C ASP A 307 -6.53 0.57 -16.25
N ALA A 308 -7.14 0.82 -15.10
CA ALA A 308 -7.95 -0.15 -14.36
C ALA A 308 -9.42 0.09 -14.69
N ARG A 309 -10.10 -0.91 -15.28
CA ARG A 309 -11.49 -0.79 -15.72
C ARG A 309 -12.38 -1.89 -15.21
N ASP A 310 -13.61 -1.51 -14.79
CA ASP A 310 -14.68 -2.45 -14.47
C ASP A 310 -15.07 -3.25 -15.70
N GLN A 311 -15.09 -4.59 -15.57
CA GLN A 311 -15.46 -5.51 -16.64
C GLN A 311 -16.80 -6.20 -16.39
N GLN A 312 -17.53 -5.80 -15.36
CA GLN A 312 -18.85 -6.32 -15.05
C GLN A 312 -19.91 -5.74 -16.01
N LYS A 313 -20.30 -6.52 -17.03
CA LYS A 313 -21.32 -6.11 -17.99
C LYS A 313 -22.72 -6.04 -17.41
N TYR A 314 -23.07 -6.99 -16.54
CA TYR A 314 -24.40 -7.13 -15.97
C TYR A 314 -24.32 -7.23 -14.45
N LYS A 315 -25.23 -6.57 -13.76
CA LYS A 315 -25.46 -6.71 -12.31
C LYS A 315 -26.33 -7.94 -12.03
N ASN A 316 -26.46 -8.30 -10.75
CA ASN A 316 -27.40 -9.33 -10.30
C ASN A 316 -28.80 -9.01 -10.85
N GLY A 317 -29.47 -10.02 -11.44
CA GLY A 317 -30.77 -9.83 -12.09
C GLY A 317 -30.68 -9.43 -13.58
N GLY A 318 -29.51 -9.49 -14.22
CA GLY A 318 -29.33 -9.32 -15.68
C GLY A 318 -29.41 -7.87 -16.18
N LYS A 319 -29.47 -6.88 -15.29
CA LYS A 319 -29.49 -5.47 -15.67
C LYS A 319 -28.09 -5.00 -16.10
N PRO A 320 -27.96 -4.19 -17.18
CA PRO A 320 -26.67 -3.62 -17.57
C PRO A 320 -26.01 -2.85 -16.43
N SER A 321 -24.72 -3.02 -16.24
CA SER A 321 -23.95 -2.26 -15.25
C SER A 321 -23.62 -0.88 -15.80
N ALA A 322 -24.00 0.17 -15.05
CA ALA A 322 -23.68 1.54 -15.42
C ALA A 322 -22.16 1.83 -15.37
N THR A 323 -21.40 1.04 -14.59
CA THR A 323 -19.95 1.21 -14.41
C THR A 323 -19.11 0.39 -15.40
N TYR A 324 -19.76 -0.42 -16.26
CA TYR A 324 -19.05 -1.23 -17.26
C TYR A 324 -18.09 -0.39 -18.10
N ASN A 325 -16.85 -0.83 -18.19
CA ASN A 325 -15.72 -0.18 -18.88
C ASN A 325 -15.31 1.20 -18.34
N ASN A 326 -15.91 1.67 -17.25
CA ASN A 326 -15.43 2.86 -16.55
C ASN A 326 -14.12 2.58 -15.79
N ARG A 327 -13.26 3.60 -15.66
CA ARG A 327 -12.11 3.52 -14.80
C ARG A 327 -12.52 3.34 -13.34
N VAL A 328 -11.83 2.47 -12.64
CA VAL A 328 -11.96 2.32 -11.19
C VAL A 328 -11.60 3.65 -10.53
N PRO A 329 -12.51 4.24 -9.73
CA PRO A 329 -12.29 5.55 -9.14
C PRO A 329 -11.27 5.53 -8.02
N ASN A 330 -10.91 6.74 -7.54
CA ASN A 330 -9.96 6.98 -6.45
C ASN A 330 -8.59 6.31 -6.66
N ARG A 331 -8.17 6.24 -7.93
CA ARG A 331 -6.90 5.65 -8.35
C ARG A 331 -6.25 6.52 -9.43
N PRO A 332 -5.06 7.07 -9.18
CA PRO A 332 -4.29 7.75 -10.23
C PRO A 332 -3.98 6.78 -11.37
N TRP A 333 -4.18 7.24 -12.61
CA TRP A 333 -3.94 6.41 -13.79
C TRP A 333 -2.67 6.81 -14.56
N LEU A 334 -2.13 8.01 -14.27
CA LEU A 334 -0.88 8.49 -14.83
C LEU A 334 -0.16 9.34 -13.77
N PHE A 335 1.05 8.95 -13.43
CA PHE A 335 1.86 9.64 -12.42
C PHE A 335 3.34 9.35 -12.64
N GLY A 336 4.19 10.18 -12.06
CA GLY A 336 5.63 10.01 -12.15
C GLY A 336 6.38 10.92 -11.19
N SER A 337 7.69 10.72 -11.15
CA SER A 337 8.60 11.57 -10.41
C SER A 337 9.89 11.83 -11.18
N ALA A 338 10.56 12.92 -10.84
CA ALA A 338 11.91 13.22 -11.27
C ALA A 338 12.72 13.72 -10.07
N GLU A 339 13.99 13.36 -10.04
CA GLU A 339 14.94 13.72 -8.99
C GLU A 339 16.23 14.19 -9.60
N ALA A 340 16.81 15.23 -9.04
CA ALA A 340 18.11 15.74 -9.43
C ALA A 340 18.91 16.08 -8.18
N TYR A 341 20.12 15.54 -8.09
CA TYR A 341 21.05 15.82 -7.01
C TYR A 341 22.40 16.21 -7.58
N TYR A 342 22.98 17.27 -7.02
CA TYR A 342 24.35 17.65 -7.34
C TYR A 342 25.17 17.75 -6.06
N THR A 343 26.35 17.09 -6.05
CA THR A 343 27.24 17.03 -4.90
C THR A 343 28.56 17.73 -5.20
N PHE A 344 28.79 18.81 -4.51
CA PHE A 344 30.10 19.47 -4.43
C PHE A 344 30.94 18.79 -3.36
N ARG A 345 32.21 18.59 -3.64
CA ARG A 345 33.18 18.00 -2.68
C ARG A 345 34.19 19.04 -2.23
N ASN A 346 34.66 18.89 -0.99
CA ASN A 346 35.65 19.81 -0.37
C ASN A 346 35.18 21.27 -0.36
N VAL A 347 33.92 21.52 0.00
CA VAL A 347 33.35 22.86 0.11
C VAL A 347 33.68 23.42 1.49
N ALA A 348 34.43 24.51 1.57
CA ALA A 348 34.89 25.19 2.77
C ALA A 348 35.82 24.37 3.69
N LEU A 349 35.61 23.08 3.84
CA LEU A 349 36.42 22.19 4.69
C LEU A 349 36.90 20.97 3.90
N PRO A 350 38.12 20.43 4.17
CA PRO A 350 38.55 19.16 3.59
C PRO A 350 37.55 18.03 3.96
N GLU A 351 37.37 17.07 3.04
CA GLU A 351 36.47 15.91 3.18
C GLU A 351 35.00 16.28 3.46
N SER A 352 34.62 17.51 3.14
CA SER A 352 33.22 17.95 3.20
C SER A 352 32.47 17.71 1.90
N LYS A 353 31.15 17.68 1.99
CA LYS A 353 30.23 17.56 0.84
C LYS A 353 29.07 18.52 1.03
N LEU A 354 28.73 19.27 0.00
CA LEU A 354 27.50 20.04 -0.10
C LEU A 354 26.66 19.38 -1.19
N ARG A 355 25.49 18.83 -0.82
CA ARG A 355 24.53 18.25 -1.75
C ARG A 355 23.33 19.17 -1.89
N LEU A 356 22.99 19.47 -3.13
CA LEU A 356 21.76 20.16 -3.51
C LEU A 356 20.82 19.13 -4.12
N GLY A 357 19.58 19.07 -3.65
CA GLY A 357 18.57 18.16 -4.10
C GLY A 357 17.31 18.87 -4.56
N CYS A 358 16.70 18.33 -5.61
CA CYS A 358 15.38 18.74 -6.06
C CYS A 358 14.61 17.49 -6.45
N THR A 359 13.37 17.35 -5.95
CA THR A 359 12.46 16.28 -6.34
C THR A 359 11.15 16.87 -6.84
N TYR A 360 10.63 16.29 -7.91
CA TYR A 360 9.36 16.66 -8.50
C TYR A 360 8.46 15.45 -8.57
N GLN A 361 7.22 15.58 -8.09
CA GLN A 361 6.16 14.58 -8.16
C GLN A 361 5.01 15.12 -8.97
N TRP A 362 4.53 14.32 -9.89
CA TRP A 362 3.38 14.62 -10.72
C TRP A 362 2.36 13.50 -10.65
N ILE A 363 1.09 13.87 -10.39
CA ILE A 363 -0.07 12.98 -10.43
C ILE A 363 -1.08 13.65 -11.35
N HIS A 364 -1.47 12.96 -12.41
CA HIS A 364 -2.53 13.46 -13.30
C HIS A 364 -3.88 13.39 -12.58
N TRP A 365 -4.84 14.22 -13.00
CA TRP A 365 -6.17 14.21 -12.40
C TRP A 365 -6.85 12.85 -12.50
N TYR A 366 -7.69 12.49 -11.56
CA TYR A 366 -8.46 11.25 -11.56
C TYR A 366 -9.81 11.41 -10.87
N TYR A 367 -10.76 10.52 -11.15
CA TYR A 367 -12.07 10.55 -10.51
C TYR A 367 -11.98 10.04 -9.07
N LEU A 368 -12.66 10.75 -8.15
CA LEU A 368 -12.86 10.29 -6.77
C LEU A 368 -13.97 9.24 -6.67
N LEU A 369 -15.03 9.41 -7.48
CA LEU A 369 -16.20 8.53 -7.58
C LEU A 369 -16.29 7.93 -9.00
N TRP A 370 -17.16 6.94 -9.18
CA TRP A 370 -17.41 6.36 -10.49
C TRP A 370 -17.86 7.40 -11.51
N GLU A 371 -17.26 7.37 -12.68
CA GLU A 371 -17.58 8.31 -13.77
C GLU A 371 -19.05 8.24 -14.21
N ALA A 372 -19.66 7.07 -14.12
CA ALA A 372 -21.06 6.86 -14.44
C ALA A 372 -22.03 7.56 -13.46
N TYR A 373 -21.58 7.85 -12.24
CA TYR A 373 -22.41 8.49 -11.22
C TYR A 373 -22.09 9.98 -11.13
N GLY A 374 -23.08 10.83 -11.33
CA GLY A 374 -22.98 12.28 -11.22
C GLY A 374 -23.23 13.02 -12.54
N ALA A 375 -23.55 14.30 -12.42
CA ALA A 375 -23.76 15.19 -13.57
C ALA A 375 -22.44 15.46 -14.31
N THR A 376 -22.49 15.68 -15.59
CA THR A 376 -21.33 15.89 -16.47
C THR A 376 -20.45 17.06 -16.01
N GLU A 377 -21.03 18.08 -15.38
CA GLU A 377 -20.32 19.28 -14.90
C GLU A 377 -19.87 19.22 -13.45
N GLY A 378 -20.38 18.27 -12.65
CA GLY A 378 -20.11 18.16 -11.21
C GLY A 378 -19.36 16.91 -10.80
N LYS A 379 -18.72 16.16 -11.71
CA LYS A 379 -18.00 14.93 -11.37
C LYS A 379 -16.90 15.21 -10.37
N ALA A 380 -16.95 14.50 -9.23
CA ALA A 380 -15.92 14.61 -8.22
C ALA A 380 -14.56 14.16 -8.79
N ARG A 381 -13.63 15.09 -8.88
CA ARG A 381 -12.25 14.85 -9.36
C ARG A 381 -11.25 15.32 -8.34
N ILE A 382 -10.16 14.58 -8.26
CA ILE A 382 -8.93 15.08 -7.65
C ILE A 382 -8.14 15.74 -8.79
N PRO A 383 -7.81 17.03 -8.70
CA PRO A 383 -7.10 17.75 -9.76
C PRO A 383 -5.67 17.21 -9.92
N ALA A 384 -5.03 17.54 -11.03
CA ALA A 384 -3.62 17.24 -11.22
C ALA A 384 -2.78 17.93 -10.14
N GLN A 385 -1.77 17.20 -9.63
CA GLN A 385 -0.93 17.65 -8.53
C GLN A 385 0.53 17.68 -9.00
N HIS A 386 1.22 18.77 -8.67
CA HIS A 386 2.61 19.04 -9.02
C HIS A 386 3.33 19.50 -7.77
N ILE A 387 4.11 18.62 -7.16
CA ILE A 387 4.79 18.90 -5.90
C ILE A 387 6.30 18.91 -6.14
N CYS A 388 6.92 20.04 -5.82
CA CYS A 388 8.37 20.20 -5.88
C CYS A 388 8.92 20.32 -4.46
N ASN A 389 9.97 19.57 -4.14
CA ASN A 389 10.71 19.70 -2.89
C ASN A 389 12.18 20.03 -3.23
N ALA A 390 12.82 20.75 -2.34
CA ALA A 390 14.23 21.08 -2.45
C ALA A 390 14.93 20.80 -1.12
N ASP A 391 16.16 20.33 -1.20
CA ASP A 391 16.99 20.11 -0.02
C ASP A 391 18.43 20.58 -0.24
N ILE A 392 19.05 21.01 0.85
CA ILE A 392 20.47 21.35 0.92
C ILE A 392 21.05 20.61 2.12
N THR A 393 22.03 19.75 1.88
CA THR A 393 22.70 19.00 2.95
C THR A 393 24.19 19.30 2.92
N TYR A 394 24.73 19.76 4.05
CA TYR A 394 26.17 19.94 4.24
C TYR A 394 26.70 18.92 5.24
N SER A 395 27.68 18.14 4.82
CA SER A 395 28.32 17.08 5.59
C SER A 395 29.82 17.36 5.72
N TRP A 396 30.42 17.16 6.89
CA TRP A 396 31.86 17.31 7.11
C TRP A 396 32.42 16.22 8.03
N LYS A 397 33.77 16.18 8.14
CA LYS A 397 34.48 15.11 8.85
C LYS A 397 34.03 13.70 8.39
N ARG A 398 34.06 13.46 7.07
CA ARG A 398 33.65 12.19 6.45
C ARG A 398 32.20 11.80 6.73
N GLY A 399 31.29 12.79 6.89
CA GLY A 399 29.87 12.53 7.17
C GLY A 399 29.52 12.30 8.63
N ARG A 400 30.47 12.52 9.55
CA ARG A 400 30.20 12.43 11.00
C ARG A 400 29.23 13.49 11.48
N TYR A 401 29.24 14.65 10.85
CA TYR A 401 28.33 15.75 11.13
C TYR A 401 27.58 16.12 9.86
N ASN A 402 26.28 16.34 10.00
CA ASN A 402 25.40 16.69 8.90
C ASN A 402 24.43 17.79 9.34
N ILE A 403 24.21 18.77 8.47
CA ILE A 403 23.14 19.75 8.59
C ILE A 403 22.34 19.68 7.31
N ALA A 404 21.03 19.50 7.39
CA ALA A 404 20.14 19.51 6.26
C ALA A 404 19.04 20.55 6.43
N LEU A 405 18.74 21.31 5.38
CA LEU A 405 17.61 22.20 5.25
C LEU A 405 16.73 21.63 4.13
N GLU A 406 15.46 21.40 4.43
CA GLU A 406 14.50 20.86 3.49
C GLU A 406 13.32 21.81 3.35
N CYS A 407 12.86 22.02 2.12
CA CYS A 407 11.62 22.72 1.82
C CYS A 407 10.71 21.77 1.04
N THR A 408 9.62 21.34 1.65
CA THR A 408 8.60 20.54 0.97
C THR A 408 7.58 21.45 0.31
N ASN A 409 7.10 21.02 -0.88
CA ASN A 409 6.15 21.78 -1.67
C ASN A 409 6.57 23.26 -1.85
N PHE A 410 7.83 23.51 -2.26
CA PHE A 410 8.39 24.86 -2.29
C PHE A 410 7.64 25.82 -3.23
N LEU A 411 6.90 25.29 -4.23
CA LEU A 411 6.02 26.06 -5.11
C LEU A 411 4.65 26.38 -4.48
N ASP A 412 4.39 25.90 -3.26
CA ASP A 412 3.13 26.08 -2.52
C ASP A 412 1.87 25.69 -3.32
N LYS A 413 1.95 24.58 -4.03
CA LYS A 413 0.83 24.05 -4.82
C LYS A 413 -0.14 23.30 -3.94
N THR A 414 -1.43 23.47 -4.18
CA THR A 414 -2.47 22.69 -3.50
C THR A 414 -2.39 21.23 -3.89
N ALA A 415 -2.32 20.36 -2.91
CA ALA A 415 -2.35 18.90 -3.07
C ALA A 415 -3.47 18.31 -2.21
N TYR A 416 -3.99 17.16 -2.63
CA TYR A 416 -5.11 16.48 -1.98
C TYR A 416 -4.76 15.03 -1.67
N ASP A 417 -5.42 14.49 -0.66
CA ASP A 417 -5.41 13.06 -0.35
C ASP A 417 -6.54 12.29 -1.07
N ASN A 418 -6.72 11.02 -0.69
CA ASN A 418 -7.75 10.14 -1.26
C ASN A 418 -9.19 10.52 -0.89
N TYR A 419 -9.36 11.40 0.09
CA TYR A 419 -10.66 11.93 0.52
C TYR A 419 -10.95 13.30 -0.07
N LYS A 420 -10.04 13.80 -0.92
CA LYS A 420 -10.04 15.17 -1.43
C LYS A 420 -9.83 16.23 -0.32
N LEU A 421 -9.22 15.81 0.80
CA LEU A 421 -8.80 16.75 1.83
C LEU A 421 -7.47 17.39 1.42
N GLN A 422 -7.37 18.69 1.61
CA GLN A 422 -6.16 19.43 1.29
C GLN A 422 -5.02 19.02 2.22
N LYS A 423 -3.87 18.71 1.62
CA LYS A 423 -2.62 18.46 2.35
C LYS A 423 -1.98 19.78 2.78
N PRO A 424 -1.08 19.73 3.79
CA PRO A 424 -0.28 20.91 4.15
C PRO A 424 0.42 21.52 2.95
N GLY A 425 0.50 22.85 2.93
CA GLY A 425 1.23 23.62 1.93
C GLY A 425 2.74 23.53 2.12
N ARG A 426 3.46 24.60 1.80
CA ARG A 426 4.91 24.70 1.97
C ARG A 426 5.32 24.55 3.42
N ALA A 427 6.35 23.71 3.67
CA ALA A 427 6.92 23.55 5.00
C ALA A 427 8.46 23.48 4.93
N PHE A 428 9.11 23.98 5.98
CA PHE A 428 10.56 24.00 6.12
C PHE A 428 10.98 23.14 7.31
N PHE A 429 12.06 22.37 7.11
CA PHE A 429 12.62 21.52 8.14
C PHE A 429 14.13 21.74 8.23
N ALA A 430 14.66 21.71 9.46
CA ALA A 430 16.08 21.67 9.73
C ALA A 430 16.42 20.40 10.52
N LYS A 431 17.45 19.70 10.10
CA LYS A 431 17.94 18.46 10.72
C LYS A 431 19.42 18.60 11.03
N PHE A 432 19.84 18.14 12.20
CA PHE A 432 21.20 18.19 12.69
C PHE A 432 21.72 16.81 13.03
#